data_ae338c9a73a66aa6f18f52238152bc49
#
_entry.id   ae338c9a73a66aa6f18f52238152bc49
#
_cell.length_a   1.000
_cell.length_b   1.000
_cell.length_c   1.000
_cell.angle_alpha   90.00
_cell.angle_beta   90.00
_cell.angle_gamma   90.00
#
_symmetry.space_group_name_H-M   'P 1'
#
loop_
_entity.id
_entity.type
_entity.pdbx_description
1 polymer ?
#
loop_
_entity_poly.entity_id
_entity_poly.type
_entity_poly.pdbx_seq_one_letter_code
_entity_poly.pdbx_strand_id
1 'polypeptide(L)'
;MGILSCKDDYCYSDTDSIKIEHGKQHLDFINRYNKWVVGKINAMCDFYHLDPKLFHPSTIKGVEKQLGVWDYEGLYTKFKTLGAKRYLVLQNGELALTCAGLPKKSGLEYMKKQGKTIEGVFDYFNNDMYVPSEYTGKNTHLYIDDSKTMLVTDYLGNSMEIHSPSGVFLYGADFTLSISDQYMNFIEMMKNGYRFKGYKTND
;
A
#
# COMPACT_ATOMS: atom_id res chain seq x y z
N MET A 1 5.85 -13.56 8.22
CA MET A 1 7.05 -13.61 9.08
C MET A 1 7.60 -12.23 9.43
N GLY A 2 7.81 -11.31 8.47
CA GLY A 2 8.39 -9.99 8.75
C GLY A 2 7.73 -9.20 9.89
N ILE A 3 6.40 -9.11 9.88
CA ILE A 3 5.63 -8.39 10.91
C ILE A 3 5.88 -8.98 12.31
N LEU A 4 5.79 -10.30 12.45
CA LEU A 4 6.00 -10.99 13.73
C LEU A 4 7.43 -10.83 14.25
N SER A 5 8.41 -10.71 13.35
CA SER A 5 9.82 -10.52 13.72
C SER A 5 10.13 -9.10 14.18
N CYS A 6 9.35 -8.11 13.73
CA CYS A 6 9.55 -6.71 14.11
C CYS A 6 8.80 -6.31 15.38
N LYS A 7 7.79 -7.08 15.80
CA LYS A 7 7.03 -6.84 17.03
C LYS A 7 6.58 -5.39 17.20
N ASP A 8 7.00 -4.74 18.28
CA ASP A 8 6.61 -3.38 18.64
C ASP A 8 7.18 -2.31 17.68
N ASP A 9 8.22 -2.64 16.91
CA ASP A 9 8.80 -1.75 15.90
C ASP A 9 8.01 -1.73 14.57
N TYR A 10 6.99 -2.58 14.44
CA TYR A 10 6.14 -2.60 13.25
C TYR A 10 5.26 -1.36 13.18
N CYS A 11 5.34 -0.61 12.06
CA CYS A 11 4.52 0.56 11.81
C CYS A 11 3.45 0.33 10.76
N TYR A 12 3.83 -0.29 9.62
CA TYR A 12 2.94 -0.41 8.47
C TYR A 12 3.46 -1.45 7.48
N SER A 13 2.55 -2.08 6.75
CA SER A 13 2.89 -2.92 5.59
C SER A 13 1.85 -2.79 4.49
N ASP A 14 2.30 -2.95 3.25
CA ASP A 14 1.44 -3.03 2.08
C ASP A 14 2.03 -4.04 1.10
N THR A 15 1.30 -5.13 0.84
CA THR A 15 1.64 -6.21 -0.09
C THR A 15 3.04 -6.80 0.15
N ASP A 16 4.07 -6.16 -0.38
CA ASP A 16 5.48 -6.60 -0.41
C ASP A 16 6.42 -5.62 0.30
N SER A 17 5.90 -4.63 1.01
CA SER A 17 6.69 -3.66 1.76
C SER A 17 6.34 -3.63 3.24
N ILE A 18 7.34 -3.35 4.08
CA ILE A 18 7.18 -3.15 5.52
C ILE A 18 7.89 -1.87 5.95
N LYS A 19 7.25 -1.11 6.82
CA LYS A 19 7.80 0.09 7.45
C LYS A 19 7.94 -0.22 8.94
N ILE A 20 9.16 -0.06 9.46
CA ILE A 20 9.52 -0.40 10.84
C ILE A 20 10.34 0.71 11.47
N GLU A 21 10.19 0.88 12.77
CA GLU A 21 11.14 1.64 13.57
C GLU A 21 12.43 0.84 13.80
N HIS A 22 13.49 1.50 14.22
CA HIS A 22 14.77 0.88 14.58
C HIS A 22 15.30 -0.15 13.56
N GLY A 23 15.09 0.09 12.26
CA GLY A 23 15.39 -0.87 11.19
C GLY A 23 16.77 -1.52 11.24
N LYS A 24 17.79 -0.84 11.82
CA LYS A 24 19.13 -1.40 11.99
C LYS A 24 19.16 -2.61 12.94
N GLN A 25 18.26 -2.69 13.90
CA GLN A 25 18.17 -3.81 14.85
C GLN A 25 17.63 -5.09 14.20
N HIS A 26 16.95 -4.95 13.05
CA HIS A 26 16.34 -6.05 12.32
C HIS A 26 17.19 -6.56 11.13
N LEU A 27 18.37 -5.97 10.90
CA LEU A 27 19.24 -6.34 9.77
C LEU A 27 19.67 -7.81 9.80
N ASP A 28 19.94 -8.37 10.97
CA ASP A 28 20.33 -9.78 11.10
C ASP A 28 19.22 -10.73 10.67
N PHE A 29 17.97 -10.41 11.01
CA PHE A 29 16.82 -11.17 10.55
C PHE A 29 16.64 -11.04 9.03
N ILE A 30 16.71 -9.83 8.50
CA ILE A 30 16.57 -9.55 7.07
C ILE A 30 17.67 -10.29 6.27
N ASN A 31 18.92 -10.19 6.71
CA ASN A 31 20.03 -10.83 6.05
C ASN A 31 19.94 -12.37 6.07
N ARG A 32 19.52 -12.95 7.20
CA ARG A 32 19.28 -14.41 7.28
C ARG A 32 18.15 -14.85 6.34
N TYR A 33 17.06 -14.09 6.29
CA TYR A 33 15.97 -14.37 5.38
C TYR A 33 16.40 -14.29 3.92
N ASN A 34 17.08 -13.20 3.54
CA ASN A 34 17.58 -13.02 2.18
C ASN A 34 18.52 -14.15 1.77
N LYS A 35 19.47 -14.52 2.64
CA LYS A 35 20.37 -15.65 2.40
C LYS A 35 19.63 -16.97 2.21
N TRP A 36 18.57 -17.20 3.02
CA TRP A 36 17.74 -18.39 2.90
C TRP A 36 16.99 -18.42 1.56
N VAL A 37 16.40 -17.31 1.13
CA VAL A 37 15.68 -17.19 -0.16
C VAL A 37 16.63 -17.48 -1.32
N VAL A 38 17.79 -16.81 -1.35
CA VAL A 38 18.79 -17.02 -2.41
C VAL A 38 19.24 -18.48 -2.45
N GLY A 39 19.48 -19.09 -1.28
CA GLY A 39 19.85 -20.51 -1.20
C GLY A 39 18.76 -21.44 -1.77
N LYS A 40 17.47 -21.13 -1.52
CA LYS A 40 16.36 -21.89 -2.10
C LYS A 40 16.26 -21.73 -3.61
N ILE A 41 16.44 -20.50 -4.12
CA ILE A 41 16.45 -20.24 -5.56
C ILE A 41 17.59 -20.99 -6.24
N ASN A 42 18.80 -20.92 -5.70
CA ASN A 42 19.95 -21.64 -6.28
C ASN A 42 19.74 -23.17 -6.29
N ALA A 43 19.26 -23.74 -5.19
CA ALA A 43 18.96 -25.17 -5.14
C ALA A 43 17.86 -25.58 -6.15
N MET A 44 16.88 -24.72 -6.39
CA MET A 44 15.86 -24.94 -7.42
C MET A 44 16.46 -24.84 -8.83
N CYS A 45 17.35 -23.86 -9.07
CA CYS A 45 18.05 -23.71 -10.34
C CYS A 45 18.91 -24.95 -10.65
N ASP A 46 19.66 -25.44 -9.66
CA ASP A 46 20.47 -26.65 -9.79
C ASP A 46 19.61 -27.87 -10.12
N PHE A 47 18.49 -28.04 -9.41
CA PHE A 47 17.59 -29.18 -9.60
C PHE A 47 16.93 -29.19 -10.98
N TYR A 48 16.47 -28.02 -11.46
CA TYR A 48 15.79 -27.88 -12.73
C TYR A 48 16.69 -27.49 -13.91
N HIS A 49 18.02 -27.38 -13.67
CA HIS A 49 19.00 -26.93 -14.68
C HIS A 49 18.67 -25.56 -15.29
N LEU A 50 18.24 -24.61 -14.43
CA LEU A 50 17.89 -23.23 -14.81
C LEU A 50 19.07 -22.29 -14.59
N ASP A 51 19.19 -21.25 -15.43
CA ASP A 51 20.15 -20.17 -15.19
C ASP A 51 19.68 -19.30 -14.00
N PRO A 52 20.48 -19.16 -12.92
CA PRO A 52 20.15 -18.29 -11.79
C PRO A 52 19.88 -16.83 -12.19
N LYS A 53 20.40 -16.35 -13.31
CA LYS A 53 20.15 -14.99 -13.83
C LYS A 53 18.69 -14.73 -14.14
N LEU A 54 17.87 -15.75 -14.36
CA LEU A 54 16.42 -15.61 -14.53
C LEU A 54 15.75 -14.97 -13.31
N PHE A 55 16.36 -15.07 -12.13
CA PHE A 55 15.85 -14.52 -10.87
C PHE A 55 16.50 -13.17 -10.49
N HIS A 56 17.27 -12.57 -11.43
CA HIS A 56 17.87 -11.25 -11.32
C HIS A 56 17.37 -10.32 -12.44
N PRO A 57 16.06 -10.02 -12.51
CA PRO A 57 15.56 -9.13 -13.54
C PRO A 57 16.12 -7.71 -13.37
N SER A 58 16.33 -7.04 -14.49
CA SER A 58 16.69 -5.63 -14.50
C SER A 58 15.46 -4.76 -14.57
N THR A 59 15.45 -3.68 -13.78
CA THR A 59 14.43 -2.64 -13.90
C THR A 59 14.59 -1.85 -15.22
N ILE A 60 13.60 -1.05 -15.60
CA ILE A 60 13.68 -0.15 -16.77
C ILE A 60 14.91 0.79 -16.69
N LYS A 61 15.39 1.08 -15.48
CA LYS A 61 16.58 1.91 -15.25
C LYS A 61 17.89 1.10 -15.26
N GLY A 62 17.86 -0.19 -15.60
CA GLY A 62 19.04 -1.06 -15.67
C GLY A 62 19.56 -1.53 -14.30
N VAL A 63 18.81 -1.36 -13.22
CA VAL A 63 19.19 -1.84 -11.89
C VAL A 63 18.75 -3.30 -11.76
N GLU A 64 19.69 -4.19 -11.52
CA GLU A 64 19.39 -5.60 -11.24
C GLU A 64 18.77 -5.75 -9.84
N LYS A 65 17.75 -6.60 -9.74
CA LYS A 65 17.05 -6.90 -8.50
C LYS A 65 16.95 -8.41 -8.32
N GLN A 66 17.38 -8.91 -7.17
CA GLN A 66 17.16 -10.30 -6.79
C GLN A 66 15.69 -10.50 -6.40
N LEU A 67 15.01 -11.46 -7.01
CA LEU A 67 13.63 -11.78 -6.65
C LEU A 67 13.53 -12.44 -5.27
N GLY A 68 12.45 -12.09 -4.56
CA GLY A 68 12.07 -12.70 -3.29
C GLY A 68 12.82 -12.22 -2.05
N VAL A 69 13.84 -11.35 -2.20
CA VAL A 69 14.58 -10.77 -1.07
C VAL A 69 14.01 -9.44 -0.62
N TRP A 70 14.25 -9.09 0.65
CA TRP A 70 14.02 -7.76 1.17
C TRP A 70 15.10 -6.81 0.67
N ASP A 71 14.67 -5.69 0.10
CA ASP A 71 15.54 -4.60 -0.34
C ASP A 71 15.26 -3.34 0.46
N TYR A 72 16.31 -2.54 0.69
CA TYR A 72 16.18 -1.31 1.45
C TYR A 72 15.69 -0.17 0.57
N GLU A 73 14.52 0.40 0.90
CA GLU A 73 13.91 1.49 0.14
C GLU A 73 14.32 2.88 0.65
N GLY A 74 14.75 3.00 1.90
CA GLY A 74 15.16 4.26 2.48
C GLY A 74 14.75 4.46 3.94
N LEU A 75 15.19 5.58 4.48
CA LEU A 75 14.88 6.02 5.84
C LEU A 75 13.87 7.16 5.79
N TYR A 76 12.80 7.03 6.56
CA TYR A 76 11.84 8.09 6.81
C TYR A 76 12.16 8.78 8.12
N THR A 77 12.23 10.11 8.11
CA THR A 77 12.43 10.91 9.33
C THR A 77 11.11 11.04 10.11
N LYS A 78 9.98 11.01 9.40
CA LYS A 78 8.65 11.05 9.98
C LYS A 78 7.70 10.22 9.12
N PHE A 79 6.83 9.45 9.77
CA PHE A 79 5.85 8.59 9.12
C PHE A 79 4.51 8.70 9.86
N LYS A 80 3.41 8.89 9.12
CA LYS A 80 2.05 8.86 9.64
C LYS A 80 1.17 8.05 8.71
N THR A 81 0.48 7.06 9.24
CA THR A 81 -0.49 6.27 8.48
C THR A 81 -1.90 6.43 9.03
N LEU A 82 -2.87 6.39 8.14
CA LEU A 82 -4.31 6.41 8.43
C LEU A 82 -5.01 5.18 7.83
N GLY A 83 -4.25 4.11 7.62
CA GLY A 83 -4.75 2.85 7.08
C GLY A 83 -4.14 2.45 5.74
N ALA A 84 -4.71 1.44 5.12
CA ALA A 84 -4.21 0.84 3.89
C ALA A 84 -4.09 1.89 2.76
N LYS A 85 -2.90 2.02 2.18
CA LYS A 85 -2.58 2.98 1.10
C LYS A 85 -2.90 4.44 1.43
N ARG A 86 -2.80 4.80 2.72
CA ARG A 86 -3.04 6.15 3.24
C ARG A 86 -1.96 6.52 4.23
N TYR A 87 -0.85 7.07 3.72
CA TYR A 87 0.26 7.50 4.57
C TYR A 87 0.98 8.72 4.00
N LEU A 88 1.58 9.47 4.91
CA LEU A 88 2.41 10.64 4.66
C LEU A 88 3.79 10.39 5.28
N VAL A 89 4.84 10.68 4.52
CA VAL A 89 6.23 10.50 4.97
C VAL A 89 7.05 11.76 4.77
N LEU A 90 8.06 11.90 5.62
CA LEU A 90 9.17 12.84 5.44
C LEU A 90 10.44 12.02 5.18
N GLN A 91 11.03 12.17 4.00
CA GLN A 91 12.25 11.49 3.60
C GLN A 91 13.23 12.49 2.99
N ASN A 92 14.45 12.55 3.50
CA ASN A 92 15.50 13.48 3.03
C ASN A 92 15.04 14.95 3.00
N GLY A 93 14.18 15.36 3.94
CA GLY A 93 13.61 16.72 3.97
C GLY A 93 12.43 16.94 3.03
N GLU A 94 12.05 15.95 2.25
CA GLU A 94 10.92 16.04 1.31
C GLU A 94 9.71 15.25 1.81
N LEU A 95 8.53 15.85 1.63
CA LEU A 95 7.25 15.20 1.93
C LEU A 95 6.82 14.35 0.73
N ALA A 96 6.37 13.13 1.01
CA ALA A 96 5.73 12.28 0.02
C ALA A 96 4.41 11.71 0.57
N LEU A 97 3.37 11.79 -0.26
CA LEU A 97 2.01 11.33 0.05
C LEU A 97 1.70 10.05 -0.73
N THR A 98 1.11 9.09 -0.06
CA THR A 98 0.36 8.00 -0.69
C THR A 98 -1.03 7.98 -0.07
N CYS A 99 -2.03 8.30 -0.87
CA CYS A 99 -3.42 8.30 -0.45
C CYS A 99 -4.28 7.75 -1.58
N ALA A 100 -4.92 6.60 -1.34
CA ALA A 100 -5.81 6.00 -2.33
C ALA A 100 -6.95 6.97 -2.67
N GLY A 101 -7.18 7.19 -3.96
CA GLY A 101 -8.17 8.13 -4.46
C GLY A 101 -7.68 9.58 -4.62
N LEU A 102 -6.44 9.88 -4.21
CA LEU A 102 -5.88 11.24 -4.31
C LEU A 102 -4.55 11.23 -5.10
N PRO A 103 -4.38 12.07 -6.13
CA PRO A 103 -3.12 12.20 -6.84
C PRO A 103 -2.01 12.70 -5.92
N LYS A 104 -0.85 12.02 -5.96
CA LYS A 104 0.26 12.28 -5.03
C LYS A 104 0.78 13.71 -5.06
N LYS A 105 0.96 14.28 -6.27
CA LYS A 105 1.55 15.62 -6.44
C LYS A 105 0.58 16.73 -6.08
N SER A 106 -0.56 16.80 -6.74
CA SER A 106 -1.54 17.87 -6.54
C SER A 106 -2.19 17.81 -5.15
N GLY A 107 -2.49 16.61 -4.63
CA GLY A 107 -2.97 16.44 -3.27
C GLY A 107 -1.97 16.95 -2.22
N LEU A 108 -0.69 16.59 -2.37
CA LEU A 108 0.36 17.10 -1.49
C LEU A 108 0.56 18.62 -1.62
N GLU A 109 0.44 19.17 -2.84
CA GLU A 109 0.52 20.62 -3.06
C GLU A 109 -0.58 21.36 -2.28
N TYR A 110 -1.81 20.87 -2.35
CA TYR A 110 -2.91 21.43 -1.58
C TYR A 110 -2.66 21.33 -0.06
N MET A 111 -2.23 20.16 0.42
CA MET A 111 -1.92 19.97 1.84
C MET A 111 -0.81 20.92 2.32
N LYS A 112 0.21 21.19 1.49
CA LYS A 112 1.26 22.17 1.81
C LYS A 112 0.71 23.60 1.91
N LYS A 113 -0.28 23.97 1.09
CA LYS A 113 -0.96 25.27 1.19
C LYS A 113 -1.75 25.41 2.49
N GLN A 114 -2.38 24.34 2.95
CA GLN A 114 -3.14 24.33 4.20
C GLN A 114 -2.24 24.28 5.45
N GLY A 115 -1.29 23.36 5.45
CA GLY A 115 -0.42 23.12 6.61
C GLY A 115 0.69 24.15 6.81
N LYS A 116 1.15 24.80 5.73
CA LYS A 116 2.22 25.82 5.69
C LYS A 116 3.59 25.36 6.18
N THR A 117 3.66 24.51 7.20
CA THR A 117 4.88 23.90 7.74
C THR A 117 4.83 22.39 7.57
N ILE A 118 5.96 21.69 7.75
CA ILE A 118 6.00 20.22 7.70
C ILE A 118 5.06 19.64 8.75
N GLU A 119 5.13 20.11 9.99
CA GLU A 119 4.24 19.69 11.09
C GLU A 119 2.78 19.95 10.75
N GLY A 120 2.46 21.15 10.27
CA GLY A 120 1.10 21.49 9.86
C GLY A 120 0.55 20.61 8.73
N VAL A 121 1.40 20.15 7.80
CA VAL A 121 0.97 19.17 6.78
C VAL A 121 0.67 17.81 7.41
N PHE A 122 1.48 17.35 8.39
CA PHE A 122 1.19 16.12 9.13
C PHE A 122 -0.08 16.24 9.98
N ASP A 123 -0.37 17.41 10.55
CA ASP A 123 -1.59 17.66 11.32
C ASP A 123 -2.81 17.72 10.40
N TYR A 124 -2.68 18.33 9.22
CA TYR A 124 -3.73 18.37 8.21
C TYR A 124 -4.06 16.97 7.66
N PHE A 125 -3.08 16.07 7.58
CA PHE A 125 -3.28 14.69 7.18
C PHE A 125 -3.95 13.90 8.32
N ASN A 126 -5.28 13.98 8.38
CA ASN A 126 -6.10 13.33 9.41
C ASN A 126 -7.43 12.84 8.82
N ASN A 127 -8.28 12.27 9.69
CA ASN A 127 -9.67 11.97 9.31
C ASN A 127 -10.38 13.28 8.94
N ASP A 128 -11.28 13.21 7.97
CA ASP A 128 -12.01 14.34 7.41
C ASP A 128 -11.15 15.38 6.63
N MET A 129 -9.86 15.04 6.36
CA MET A 129 -9.05 15.85 5.47
C MET A 129 -9.76 16.04 4.12
N TYR A 130 -9.99 17.29 3.75
CA TYR A 130 -10.67 17.67 2.52
C TYR A 130 -9.68 18.17 1.47
N VAL A 131 -9.88 17.77 0.22
CA VAL A 131 -9.12 18.26 -0.94
C VAL A 131 -10.13 18.58 -2.06
N PRO A 132 -10.18 19.83 -2.55
CA PRO A 132 -11.14 20.23 -3.58
C PRO A 132 -10.79 19.61 -4.95
N SER A 133 -11.78 19.51 -5.81
CA SER A 133 -11.73 18.87 -7.13
C SER A 133 -10.62 19.39 -8.05
N GLU A 134 -10.18 20.61 -7.88
CA GLU A 134 -9.07 21.22 -8.62
C GLU A 134 -7.74 20.47 -8.41
N TYR A 135 -7.58 19.79 -7.27
CA TYR A 135 -6.37 19.06 -6.86
C TYR A 135 -6.54 17.55 -6.92
N THR A 136 -7.75 17.03 -7.20
CA THR A 136 -8.01 15.58 -7.19
C THR A 136 -7.77 14.91 -8.54
N GLY A 137 -7.56 15.69 -9.60
CA GLY A 137 -7.45 15.18 -10.96
C GLY A 137 -8.82 14.70 -11.50
N LYS A 138 -8.76 13.96 -12.60
CA LYS A 138 -9.96 13.41 -13.22
C LYS A 138 -10.18 11.97 -12.76
N ASN A 139 -11.28 11.73 -12.11
CA ASN A 139 -11.70 10.39 -11.70
C ASN A 139 -12.59 9.76 -12.77
N THR A 140 -12.50 8.45 -12.91
CA THR A 140 -13.32 7.67 -13.83
C THR A 140 -14.64 7.33 -13.18
N HIS A 141 -15.73 7.69 -13.83
CA HIS A 141 -17.08 7.30 -13.43
C HIS A 141 -17.73 6.49 -14.55
N LEU A 142 -18.27 5.36 -14.19
CA LEU A 142 -19.05 4.52 -15.10
C LEU A 142 -20.51 4.97 -15.07
N TYR A 143 -21.15 4.96 -16.21
CA TYR A 143 -22.61 5.12 -16.28
C TYR A 143 -23.24 3.92 -16.98
N ILE A 144 -24.46 3.61 -16.63
CA ILE A 144 -25.27 2.56 -17.20
C ILE A 144 -26.39 3.23 -17.99
N ASP A 145 -26.57 2.80 -19.23
CA ASP A 145 -27.73 3.15 -20.04
C ASP A 145 -28.72 1.97 -19.93
N ASP A 146 -29.80 2.19 -19.18
CA ASP A 146 -30.79 1.15 -18.91
C ASP A 146 -31.48 0.61 -20.17
N SER A 147 -31.35 1.32 -21.31
CA SER A 147 -31.82 0.83 -22.60
C SER A 147 -30.89 -0.23 -23.23
N LYS A 148 -29.68 -0.40 -22.68
CA LYS A 148 -28.65 -1.33 -23.20
C LYS A 148 -28.45 -2.47 -22.25
N THR A 149 -28.93 -3.61 -22.65
CA THR A 149 -28.74 -4.87 -21.96
C THR A 149 -27.87 -5.83 -22.76
N MET A 150 -27.27 -6.77 -22.10
CA MET A 150 -26.46 -7.82 -22.66
C MET A 150 -26.92 -9.17 -22.13
N LEU A 151 -27.20 -10.11 -23.01
CA LEU A 151 -27.50 -11.49 -22.62
C LEU A 151 -26.20 -12.24 -22.33
N VAL A 152 -26.06 -12.70 -21.09
CA VAL A 152 -24.92 -13.51 -20.66
C VAL A 152 -25.39 -14.92 -20.39
N THR A 153 -24.72 -15.90 -20.97
CA THR A 153 -25.02 -17.32 -20.79
C THR A 153 -23.87 -18.00 -20.05
N ASP A 154 -24.22 -18.70 -18.98
CA ASP A 154 -23.25 -19.49 -18.23
C ASP A 154 -22.87 -20.81 -18.95
N TYR A 155 -21.92 -21.56 -18.38
CA TYR A 155 -21.45 -22.81 -18.94
C TYR A 155 -22.50 -23.96 -18.88
N LEU A 156 -23.56 -23.78 -18.11
CA LEU A 156 -24.70 -24.72 -18.02
C LEU A 156 -25.81 -24.38 -19.03
N GLY A 157 -25.68 -23.29 -19.78
CA GLY A 157 -26.66 -22.81 -20.71
C GLY A 157 -27.76 -21.91 -20.15
N ASN A 158 -27.69 -21.53 -18.87
CA ASN A 158 -28.62 -20.58 -18.30
C ASN A 158 -28.26 -19.18 -18.76
N SER A 159 -29.24 -18.43 -19.24
CA SER A 159 -29.05 -17.08 -19.72
C SER A 159 -29.74 -16.06 -18.81
N MET A 160 -29.05 -14.95 -18.56
CA MET A 160 -29.58 -13.80 -17.84
C MET A 160 -29.27 -12.51 -18.60
N GLU A 161 -30.19 -11.57 -18.51
CA GLU A 161 -30.00 -10.24 -19.05
C GLU A 161 -29.38 -9.36 -18.00
N ILE A 162 -28.27 -8.68 -18.33
CA ILE A 162 -27.57 -7.77 -17.43
C ILE A 162 -27.43 -6.39 -18.07
N HIS A 163 -27.50 -5.35 -17.26
CA HIS A 163 -27.13 -4.01 -17.66
C HIS A 163 -25.61 -3.86 -17.61
N SER A 164 -24.99 -3.48 -18.71
CA SER A 164 -23.53 -3.26 -18.78
C SER A 164 -23.20 -1.76 -18.72
N PRO A 165 -22.01 -1.39 -18.23
CA PRO A 165 -21.55 -0.02 -18.34
C PRO A 165 -21.55 0.45 -19.80
N SER A 166 -22.26 1.54 -20.07
CA SER A 166 -22.46 2.07 -21.43
C SER A 166 -21.43 3.13 -21.80
N GLY A 167 -20.73 3.67 -20.83
CA GLY A 167 -19.70 4.66 -21.06
C GLY A 167 -18.97 5.09 -19.79
N VAL A 168 -18.02 6.00 -19.96
CA VAL A 168 -17.16 6.52 -18.92
C VAL A 168 -17.14 8.04 -18.96
N PHE A 169 -17.37 8.66 -17.83
CA PHE A 169 -17.11 10.08 -17.63
C PHE A 169 -15.81 10.26 -16.86
N LEU A 170 -15.06 11.31 -17.19
CA LEU A 170 -13.88 11.74 -16.48
C LEU A 170 -14.12 13.16 -15.96
N TYR A 171 -14.30 13.31 -14.66
CA TYR A 171 -14.43 14.63 -14.04
C TYR A 171 -13.72 14.66 -12.67
N GLY A 172 -13.35 15.86 -12.23
CA GLY A 172 -12.84 16.08 -10.88
C GLY A 172 -13.99 16.06 -9.88
N ALA A 173 -13.75 15.44 -8.75
CA ALA A 173 -14.64 15.44 -7.60
C ALA A 173 -13.86 15.78 -6.34
N ASP A 174 -14.50 16.46 -5.41
CA ASP A 174 -13.91 16.72 -4.10
C ASP A 174 -13.57 15.40 -3.41
N PHE A 175 -12.46 15.42 -2.69
CA PHE A 175 -11.98 14.27 -1.94
C PHE A 175 -12.08 14.55 -0.45
N THR A 176 -12.71 13.66 0.30
CA THR A 176 -12.67 13.65 1.76
C THR A 176 -12.08 12.33 2.24
N LEU A 177 -11.04 12.42 3.06
CA LEU A 177 -10.46 11.24 3.69
C LEU A 177 -11.39 10.77 4.80
N SER A 178 -12.05 9.64 4.58
CA SER A 178 -12.85 8.96 5.60
C SER A 178 -12.10 7.73 6.11
N ILE A 179 -11.89 7.66 7.41
CA ILE A 179 -11.33 6.49 8.09
C ILE A 179 -12.50 5.69 8.63
N SER A 180 -12.54 4.38 8.32
CA SER A 180 -13.63 3.53 8.82
C SER A 180 -13.61 3.43 10.35
N ASP A 181 -14.77 3.38 10.98
CA ASP A 181 -14.91 3.20 12.43
C ASP A 181 -14.18 1.94 12.91
N GLN A 182 -14.17 0.88 12.13
CA GLN A 182 -13.43 -0.35 12.44
C GLN A 182 -11.92 -0.09 12.57
N TYR A 183 -11.35 0.71 11.68
CA TYR A 183 -9.94 1.06 11.76
C TYR A 183 -9.65 1.99 12.94
N MET A 184 -10.51 2.97 13.21
CA MET A 184 -10.38 3.84 14.38
C MET A 184 -10.47 3.05 15.67
N ASN A 185 -11.43 2.14 15.79
CA ASN A 185 -11.56 1.24 16.94
C ASN A 185 -10.31 0.36 17.10
N PHE A 186 -9.76 -0.16 16.00
CA PHE A 186 -8.51 -0.93 16.04
C PHE A 186 -7.34 -0.11 16.56
N ILE A 187 -7.16 1.11 16.07
CA ILE A 187 -6.10 2.03 16.55
C ILE A 187 -6.28 2.34 18.04
N GLU A 188 -7.50 2.58 18.48
CA GLU A 188 -7.81 2.83 19.89
C GLU A 188 -7.51 1.61 20.76
N MET A 189 -7.88 0.42 20.32
CA MET A 189 -7.51 -0.83 20.97
C MET A 189 -5.99 -0.98 21.13
N MET A 190 -5.23 -0.71 20.04
CA MET A 190 -3.77 -0.79 20.06
C MET A 190 -3.16 0.22 21.04
N LYS A 191 -3.65 1.46 21.06
CA LYS A 191 -3.21 2.49 22.02
C LYS A 191 -3.47 2.10 23.48
N ASN A 192 -4.58 1.41 23.73
CA ASN A 192 -4.99 0.96 25.08
C ASN A 192 -4.30 -0.35 25.51
N GLY A 193 -3.32 -0.83 24.74
CA GLY A 193 -2.52 -2.00 25.13
C GLY A 193 -3.24 -3.34 25.03
N TYR A 194 -4.31 -3.43 24.24
CA TYR A 194 -4.91 -4.71 23.89
C TYR A 194 -3.94 -5.51 23.02
N ARG A 195 -3.09 -6.29 23.66
CA ARG A 195 -2.30 -7.30 22.96
C ARG A 195 -3.26 -8.38 22.48
N PHE A 196 -3.22 -8.71 21.21
CA PHE A 196 -3.79 -9.96 20.73
C PHE A 196 -3.25 -11.09 21.60
N LYS A 197 -4.07 -11.66 22.46
CA LYS A 197 -3.74 -12.95 23.06
C LYS A 197 -3.68 -13.91 21.90
N GLY A 198 -2.46 -14.27 21.50
CA GLY A 198 -2.24 -15.19 20.40
C GLY A 198 -3.10 -16.43 20.64
N TYR A 199 -3.71 -16.95 19.58
CA TYR A 199 -4.28 -18.28 19.60
C TYR A 199 -3.21 -19.23 20.14
N LYS A 200 -3.45 -19.82 21.28
CA LYS A 200 -2.68 -20.99 21.70
C LYS A 200 -2.99 -22.05 20.67
N THR A 201 -2.04 -22.37 19.80
CA THR A 201 -2.05 -23.65 19.11
C THR A 201 -1.96 -24.69 20.21
N ASN A 202 -3.03 -25.41 20.43
CA ASN A 202 -2.96 -26.65 21.21
C ASN A 202 -2.10 -27.59 20.36
N ASP A 203 -0.88 -27.84 20.82
CA ASP A 203 -0.07 -28.97 20.40
C ASP A 203 -0.75 -30.27 20.80
#